data_ab9c3e72cd5136811911e61c48404618
#
_entry.id   ab9c3e72cd5136811911e61c48404618
#
_cell.length_a   1.000
_cell.length_b   1.000
_cell.length_c   1.000
_cell.angle_alpha   90.00
_cell.angle_beta   90.00
_cell.angle_gamma   90.00
#
_symmetry.space_group_name_H-M   'P 1'
#
loop_
_entity.id
_entity.type
_entity.pdbx_description
1 polymer ?
#
loop_
_entity_poly.entity_id
_entity_poly.type
_entity_poly.pdbx_seq_one_letter_code
_entity_poly.pdbx_strand_id
1 'polypeptide(L)'
;VEHRAPSNIALVKYWGKKDEQIPMNPSISFTLSNSYTETIMEMAPRTDFTTSFQIDFFFDKEPKDNFLPKIETFFTRIRNYIPFLRDYYFIVRTRNSFPHSSGIASSASGMAALAVCLMKIEKLFAPEMSDQFFHEKASFLARLGSGSACRSTYGGLVIWGAHSAVPESSNFYGVPLRETHEIFDTYQDSILLIDKGQKPVSSSMGHKLMIDHPYAEARFAQARQNITLLKEVLTQGDLNEFNRIVESEALALHAMMLTSNPYYLSLIHI
;
A
#
# COMPACT_ATOMS: atom_id res chain seq x y z
N VAL A 1 -20.24 -7.73 2.95
CA VAL A 1 -18.97 -8.25 2.38
C VAL A 1 -17.85 -8.11 3.38
N GLU A 2 -16.85 -8.96 3.28
CA GLU A 2 -15.63 -8.89 4.12
C GLU A 2 -14.38 -9.19 3.30
N HIS A 3 -13.23 -8.66 3.73
CA HIS A 3 -11.95 -8.96 3.14
C HIS A 3 -10.81 -8.78 4.14
N ARG A 4 -9.80 -9.65 4.03
CA ARG A 4 -8.50 -9.54 4.70
C ARG A 4 -7.44 -9.16 3.68
N ALA A 5 -6.82 -8.00 3.86
CA ALA A 5 -5.71 -7.56 3.04
C ALA A 5 -4.40 -7.62 3.84
N PRO A 6 -3.35 -8.27 3.31
CA PRO A 6 -2.07 -8.37 3.99
C PRO A 6 -1.38 -7.01 4.05
N SER A 7 -0.56 -6.79 5.06
CA SER A 7 0.44 -5.74 5.02
C SER A 7 1.54 -6.11 4.03
N ASN A 8 2.35 -5.15 3.62
CA ASN A 8 3.46 -5.40 2.72
C ASN A 8 4.73 -4.67 3.16
N ILE A 9 5.88 -5.30 2.95
CA ILE A 9 7.20 -4.75 3.22
C ILE A 9 7.94 -4.58 1.90
N ALA A 10 8.38 -3.34 1.63
CA ALA A 10 9.07 -3.04 0.39
C ALA A 10 10.54 -3.50 0.45
N LEU A 11 10.97 -4.24 -0.56
CA LEU A 11 12.35 -4.65 -0.83
C LEU A 11 13.09 -3.54 -1.59
N VAL A 12 12.49 -3.00 -2.67
CA VAL A 12 12.89 -1.71 -3.25
C VAL A 12 11.90 -0.66 -2.78
N LYS A 13 12.40 0.34 -2.06
CA LYS A 13 11.58 1.30 -1.30
C LYS A 13 10.84 2.28 -2.21
N TYR A 14 9.54 2.43 -1.99
CA TYR A 14 8.73 3.52 -2.50
C TYR A 14 8.99 4.79 -1.69
N TRP A 15 9.64 5.79 -2.30
CA TRP A 15 9.92 7.05 -1.64
C TRP A 15 9.86 8.21 -2.64
N GLY A 16 9.03 9.18 -2.38
CA GLY A 16 8.65 10.21 -3.35
C GLY A 16 7.41 9.84 -4.17
N LYS A 17 6.51 10.79 -4.30
CA LYS A 17 5.30 10.67 -5.10
C LYS A 17 4.94 12.01 -5.73
N LYS A 18 4.30 11.93 -6.88
CA LYS A 18 3.67 13.04 -7.58
C LYS A 18 2.19 12.76 -7.79
N ASP A 19 1.43 13.80 -8.12
CA ASP A 19 -0.01 13.72 -8.41
C ASP A 19 -0.78 12.90 -7.36
N GLU A 20 -1.91 12.31 -7.74
CA GLU A 20 -2.69 11.44 -6.86
C GLU A 20 -2.04 10.06 -6.71
N GLN A 21 -1.03 9.97 -5.83
CA GLN A 21 -0.34 8.73 -5.45
C GLN A 21 0.42 8.05 -6.62
N ILE A 22 0.98 8.80 -7.56
CA ILE A 22 1.86 8.26 -8.59
C ILE A 22 3.30 8.17 -8.04
N PRO A 23 3.97 7.00 -8.13
CA PRO A 23 5.31 6.82 -7.57
C PRO A 23 6.37 7.53 -8.42
N MET A 24 7.39 8.10 -7.78
CA MET A 24 8.56 8.68 -8.45
C MET A 24 9.56 7.60 -8.92
N ASN A 25 9.55 6.45 -8.26
CA ASN A 25 10.32 5.27 -8.64
C ASN A 25 9.48 3.99 -8.47
N PRO A 26 9.74 2.95 -9.26
CA PRO A 26 9.12 1.65 -9.06
C PRO A 26 9.58 1.02 -7.74
N SER A 27 8.79 0.10 -7.22
CA SER A 27 9.02 -0.57 -5.95
C SER A 27 8.53 -2.02 -5.98
N ILE A 28 9.23 -2.92 -5.30
CA ILE A 28 8.80 -4.31 -5.09
C ILE A 28 8.59 -4.53 -3.59
N SER A 29 7.53 -5.24 -3.23
CA SER A 29 7.28 -5.68 -1.86
C SER A 29 6.82 -7.13 -1.83
N PHE A 30 7.03 -7.79 -0.70
CA PHE A 30 6.32 -9.01 -0.36
C PHE A 30 5.23 -8.72 0.67
N THR A 31 4.21 -9.56 0.71
CA THR A 31 3.09 -9.45 1.66
C THR A 31 3.34 -10.35 2.87
N LEU A 32 2.81 -9.92 4.02
CA LEU A 32 2.95 -10.62 5.30
C LEU A 32 1.67 -11.43 5.57
N SER A 33 1.78 -12.75 5.62
CA SER A 33 0.63 -13.63 5.84
C SER A 33 -0.06 -13.44 7.20
N ASN A 34 0.73 -13.17 8.24
CA ASN A 34 0.25 -13.03 9.62
C ASN A 34 -0.05 -11.57 10.03
N SER A 35 0.32 -10.60 9.19
CA SER A 35 0.05 -9.17 9.44
C SER A 35 -0.91 -8.65 8.39
N TYR A 36 -2.20 -8.53 8.74
CA TYR A 36 -3.28 -8.11 7.85
C TYR A 36 -4.25 -7.15 8.52
N THR A 37 -5.00 -6.44 7.70
CA THR A 37 -6.21 -5.72 8.10
C THR A 37 -7.43 -6.48 7.60
N GLU A 38 -8.37 -6.74 8.47
CA GLU A 38 -9.68 -7.31 8.16
C GLU A 38 -10.72 -6.19 8.17
N THR A 39 -11.51 -6.12 7.11
CA THR A 39 -12.60 -5.13 6.99
C THR A 39 -13.89 -5.85 6.64
N ILE A 40 -14.94 -5.55 7.39
CA ILE A 40 -16.33 -5.89 7.09
C ILE A 40 -17.01 -4.60 6.66
N MET A 41 -17.69 -4.63 5.52
CA MET A 41 -18.45 -3.51 4.98
C MET A 41 -19.90 -3.93 4.75
N GLU A 42 -20.82 -3.22 5.38
CA GLU A 42 -22.26 -3.33 5.17
C GLU A 42 -22.72 -2.09 4.40
N MET A 43 -23.78 -2.24 3.63
CA MET A 43 -24.32 -1.20 2.78
C MET A 43 -25.85 -1.20 2.91
N ALA A 44 -26.45 -0.02 3.07
CA ALA A 44 -27.87 0.20 3.09
C ALA A 44 -28.24 1.43 2.24
N PRO A 45 -29.49 1.59 1.79
CA PRO A 45 -29.92 2.83 1.15
C PRO A 45 -29.62 4.04 2.03
N ARG A 46 -29.11 5.09 1.43
CA ARG A 46 -28.77 6.32 2.13
C ARG A 46 -30.03 7.07 2.52
N THR A 47 -30.05 7.61 3.74
CA THR A 47 -31.18 8.36 4.30
C THR A 47 -30.84 9.82 4.62
N ASP A 48 -29.55 10.13 4.78
CA ASP A 48 -29.05 11.48 5.06
C ASP A 48 -28.17 11.97 3.90
N PHE A 49 -28.55 13.08 3.29
CA PHE A 49 -27.86 13.72 2.16
C PHE A 49 -27.22 15.07 2.54
N THR A 50 -27.12 15.38 3.83
CA THR A 50 -26.47 16.60 4.31
C THR A 50 -24.96 16.61 4.12
N THR A 51 -24.35 15.43 4.08
CA THR A 51 -22.91 15.23 3.85
C THR A 51 -22.62 14.71 2.44
N SER A 52 -21.37 14.65 2.01
CA SER A 52 -20.99 14.06 0.70
C SER A 52 -21.14 12.54 0.70
N PHE A 53 -20.86 11.89 1.82
CA PHE A 53 -20.99 10.44 2.02
C PHE A 53 -21.58 10.19 3.40
N GLN A 54 -22.31 9.09 3.56
CA GLN A 54 -22.82 8.63 4.83
C GLN A 54 -22.04 7.38 5.25
N ILE A 55 -21.18 7.51 6.27
CA ILE A 55 -20.23 6.48 6.69
C ILE A 55 -20.15 6.43 8.22
N ASP A 56 -20.38 5.24 8.79
CA ASP A 56 -19.99 4.92 10.17
C ASP A 56 -18.73 4.06 10.13
N PHE A 57 -17.72 4.46 10.90
CA PHE A 57 -16.43 3.77 10.92
C PHE A 57 -16.06 3.28 12.33
N PHE A 58 -15.76 1.99 12.43
CA PHE A 58 -15.33 1.34 13.65
C PHE A 58 -13.96 0.71 13.48
N PHE A 59 -13.07 0.95 14.44
CA PHE A 59 -11.77 0.29 14.53
C PHE A 59 -11.69 -0.49 15.84
N ASP A 60 -11.40 -1.80 15.76
CA ASP A 60 -11.39 -2.71 16.92
C ASP A 60 -12.69 -2.62 17.75
N LYS A 61 -13.84 -2.56 17.07
CA LYS A 61 -15.22 -2.45 17.58
C LYS A 61 -15.59 -1.07 18.17
N GLU A 62 -14.66 -0.14 18.28
CA GLU A 62 -14.90 1.20 18.80
C GLU A 62 -15.13 2.21 17.67
N PRO A 63 -16.07 3.15 17.79
CA PRO A 63 -16.20 4.26 16.86
C PRO A 63 -14.88 5.05 16.76
N LYS A 64 -14.45 5.39 15.56
CA LYS A 64 -13.19 6.11 15.32
C LYS A 64 -13.35 7.25 14.31
N ASP A 65 -14.00 8.31 14.75
CA ASP A 65 -14.30 9.50 13.92
C ASP A 65 -13.03 10.18 13.38
N ASN A 66 -11.91 10.06 14.07
CA ASN A 66 -10.63 10.61 13.59
C ASN A 66 -10.07 9.92 12.33
N PHE A 67 -10.61 8.78 11.93
CA PHE A 67 -10.29 8.13 10.66
C PHE A 67 -11.19 8.59 9.50
N LEU A 68 -12.39 9.11 9.80
CA LEU A 68 -13.37 9.52 8.79
C LEU A 68 -12.81 10.49 7.75
N PRO A 69 -12.06 11.56 8.09
CA PRO A 69 -11.52 12.48 7.08
C PRO A 69 -10.63 11.79 6.04
N LYS A 70 -9.91 10.75 6.43
CA LYS A 70 -9.06 9.97 5.52
C LYS A 70 -9.90 9.07 4.60
N ILE A 71 -10.98 8.49 5.12
CA ILE A 71 -11.90 7.65 4.37
C ILE A 71 -12.72 8.49 3.39
N GLU A 72 -13.21 9.65 3.82
CA GLU A 72 -13.90 10.61 2.96
C GLU A 72 -13.01 11.14 1.83
N THR A 73 -11.72 11.40 2.13
CA THR A 73 -10.74 11.75 1.11
C THR A 73 -10.57 10.62 0.11
N PHE A 74 -10.51 9.38 0.58
CA PHE A 74 -10.44 8.20 -0.29
C PHE A 74 -11.71 8.09 -1.15
N PHE A 75 -12.90 8.15 -0.56
CA PHE A 75 -14.18 8.10 -1.28
C PHE A 75 -14.30 9.22 -2.32
N THR A 76 -13.84 10.43 -1.98
CA THR A 76 -13.81 11.57 -2.91
C THR A 76 -12.94 11.29 -4.14
N ARG A 77 -11.78 10.65 -3.96
CA ARG A 77 -10.88 10.30 -5.07
C ARG A 77 -11.44 9.21 -5.96
N ILE A 78 -12.16 8.26 -5.38
CA ILE A 78 -12.67 7.10 -6.13
C ILE A 78 -14.11 7.25 -6.64
N ARG A 79 -14.83 8.31 -6.28
CA ARG A 79 -16.27 8.51 -6.59
C ARG A 79 -16.63 8.38 -8.07
N ASN A 80 -15.70 8.75 -8.98
CA ASN A 80 -15.93 8.64 -10.42
C ASN A 80 -15.75 7.21 -10.94
N TYR A 81 -15.10 6.35 -10.17
CA TYR A 81 -14.84 4.94 -10.49
C TYR A 81 -15.82 3.99 -9.79
N ILE A 82 -16.46 4.45 -8.72
CA ILE A 82 -17.45 3.74 -7.90
C ILE A 82 -18.70 4.62 -7.75
N PRO A 83 -19.58 4.67 -8.75
CA PRO A 83 -20.70 5.62 -8.78
C PRO A 83 -21.66 5.50 -7.60
N PHE A 84 -21.93 4.29 -7.12
CA PHE A 84 -22.87 4.00 -6.04
C PHE A 84 -22.48 4.56 -4.65
N LEU A 85 -21.25 5.07 -4.48
CA LEU A 85 -20.79 5.60 -3.18
C LEU A 85 -21.69 6.72 -2.61
N ARG A 86 -22.39 7.46 -3.45
CA ARG A 86 -23.25 8.57 -3.03
C ARG A 86 -24.68 8.15 -2.70
N ASP A 87 -25.08 6.97 -3.17
CA ASP A 87 -26.45 6.49 -3.07
C ASP A 87 -26.66 5.61 -1.84
N TYR A 88 -25.56 5.17 -1.22
CA TYR A 88 -25.60 4.25 -0.11
C TYR A 88 -24.93 4.78 1.14
N TYR A 89 -25.44 4.32 2.28
CA TYR A 89 -24.84 4.42 3.60
C TYR A 89 -23.94 3.22 3.86
N PHE A 90 -22.73 3.46 4.36
CA PHE A 90 -21.74 2.42 4.62
C PHE A 90 -21.46 2.30 6.11
N ILE A 91 -21.49 1.08 6.62
CA ILE A 91 -20.99 0.74 7.95
C ILE A 91 -19.72 -0.06 7.76
N VAL A 92 -18.58 0.50 8.18
CA VAL A 92 -17.25 -0.08 8.00
C VAL A 92 -16.69 -0.48 9.35
N ARG A 93 -16.45 -1.78 9.55
CA ARG A 93 -15.77 -2.32 10.72
C ARG A 93 -14.45 -2.89 10.31
N THR A 94 -13.37 -2.41 10.91
CA THR A 94 -12.02 -2.84 10.56
C THR A 94 -11.21 -3.16 11.81
N ARG A 95 -10.26 -4.09 11.67
CA ARG A 95 -9.27 -4.43 12.69
C ARG A 95 -7.96 -4.86 12.06
N ASN A 96 -6.87 -4.66 12.79
CA ASN A 96 -5.56 -5.18 12.41
C ASN A 96 -5.22 -6.43 13.24
N SER A 97 -4.48 -7.37 12.65
CA SER A 97 -3.85 -8.47 13.38
C SER A 97 -2.56 -8.05 14.09
N PHE A 98 -2.17 -6.79 13.99
CA PHE A 98 -0.93 -6.20 14.53
C PHE A 98 -1.21 -4.81 15.11
N PRO A 99 -0.33 -4.28 16.00
CA PRO A 99 -0.53 -2.97 16.62
C PRO A 99 -0.65 -1.84 15.59
N HIS A 100 -1.66 -0.98 15.74
CA HIS A 100 -1.82 0.19 14.87
C HIS A 100 -0.65 1.16 15.06
N SER A 101 -0.22 1.82 14.00
CA SER A 101 0.90 2.78 13.98
C SER A 101 2.30 2.20 14.30
N SER A 102 2.45 0.89 14.37
CA SER A 102 3.71 0.18 14.65
C SER A 102 4.72 0.16 13.49
N GLY A 103 4.47 0.84 12.39
CA GLY A 103 5.35 0.80 11.22
C GLY A 103 5.06 -0.31 10.21
N ILE A 104 4.13 -1.21 10.51
CA ILE A 104 3.77 -2.39 9.71
C ILE A 104 2.78 -2.03 8.57
N ALA A 105 2.88 -0.84 8.01
CA ALA A 105 2.09 -0.38 6.86
C ALA A 105 0.56 -0.57 6.99
N SER A 106 -0.03 -0.35 8.19
CA SER A 106 -1.48 -0.45 8.44
C SER A 106 -2.35 0.37 7.47
N SER A 107 -1.81 1.49 6.98
CA SER A 107 -2.47 2.30 5.95
C SER A 107 -2.60 1.57 4.62
N ALA A 108 -1.62 0.72 4.26
CA ALA A 108 -1.64 -0.03 3.01
C ALA A 108 -2.67 -1.15 3.08
N SER A 109 -2.59 -2.01 4.11
CA SER A 109 -3.55 -3.09 4.30
C SER A 109 -4.97 -2.60 4.52
N GLY A 110 -5.16 -1.50 5.28
CA GLY A 110 -6.48 -0.90 5.51
C GLY A 110 -7.15 -0.39 4.22
N MET A 111 -6.43 0.39 3.41
CA MET A 111 -6.98 0.89 2.13
C MET A 111 -7.16 -0.22 1.10
N ALA A 112 -6.31 -1.25 1.10
CA ALA A 112 -6.50 -2.42 0.27
C ALA A 112 -7.76 -3.19 0.66
N ALA A 113 -7.99 -3.43 1.96
CA ALA A 113 -9.18 -4.12 2.44
C ALA A 113 -10.46 -3.36 2.07
N LEU A 114 -10.48 -2.03 2.26
CA LEU A 114 -11.60 -1.16 1.85
C LEU A 114 -11.86 -1.24 0.33
N ALA A 115 -10.81 -1.11 -0.48
CA ALA A 115 -10.94 -1.14 -1.93
C ALA A 115 -11.49 -2.48 -2.43
N VAL A 116 -11.00 -3.60 -1.89
CA VAL A 116 -11.49 -4.94 -2.27
C VAL A 116 -12.93 -5.15 -1.79
N CYS A 117 -13.33 -4.64 -0.62
CA CYS A 117 -14.72 -4.68 -0.17
C CYS A 117 -15.64 -3.93 -1.16
N LEU A 118 -15.25 -2.72 -1.59
CA LEU A 118 -16.01 -1.96 -2.59
C LEU A 118 -16.11 -2.70 -3.93
N MET A 119 -15.04 -3.33 -4.38
CA MET A 119 -15.05 -4.14 -5.60
C MET A 119 -15.92 -5.40 -5.47
N LYS A 120 -15.97 -6.03 -4.29
CA LYS A 120 -16.89 -7.14 -4.03
C LYS A 120 -18.34 -6.69 -4.10
N ILE A 121 -18.66 -5.48 -3.61
CA ILE A 121 -19.99 -4.89 -3.76
C ILE A 121 -20.27 -4.60 -5.23
N GLU A 122 -19.33 -3.99 -5.95
CA GLU A 122 -19.52 -3.70 -7.37
C GLU A 122 -19.78 -4.97 -8.19
N LYS A 123 -19.06 -6.07 -7.87
CA LYS A 123 -19.27 -7.37 -8.54
C LYS A 123 -20.68 -7.95 -8.32
N LEU A 124 -21.38 -7.57 -7.23
CA LEU A 124 -22.80 -7.95 -7.06
C LEU A 124 -23.72 -7.23 -8.05
N PHE A 125 -23.35 -6.01 -8.47
CA PHE A 125 -24.10 -5.26 -9.51
C PHE A 125 -23.66 -5.62 -10.93
N ALA A 126 -22.45 -6.17 -11.09
CA ALA A 126 -21.86 -6.58 -12.38
C ALA A 126 -21.26 -7.99 -12.27
N PRO A 127 -22.11 -9.06 -12.21
CA PRO A 127 -21.63 -10.43 -12.00
C PRO A 127 -20.71 -10.95 -13.11
N GLU A 128 -20.80 -10.39 -14.31
CA GLU A 128 -19.98 -10.72 -15.49
C GLU A 128 -18.56 -10.13 -15.42
N MET A 129 -18.25 -9.32 -14.39
CA MET A 129 -16.93 -8.72 -14.20
C MET A 129 -15.84 -9.80 -14.17
N SER A 130 -14.86 -9.70 -15.07
CA SER A 130 -13.72 -10.61 -15.11
C SER A 130 -12.83 -10.47 -13.84
N ASP A 131 -12.19 -11.56 -13.44
CA ASP A 131 -11.31 -11.54 -12.27
C ASP A 131 -10.09 -10.63 -12.51
N GLN A 132 -9.57 -10.56 -13.73
CA GLN A 132 -8.50 -9.63 -14.08
C GLN A 132 -8.92 -8.19 -13.82
N PHE A 133 -10.05 -7.75 -14.38
CA PHE A 133 -10.55 -6.39 -14.17
C PHE A 133 -10.83 -6.10 -12.70
N PHE A 134 -11.42 -7.07 -11.97
CA PHE A 134 -11.65 -6.95 -10.53
C PHE A 134 -10.37 -6.66 -9.78
N HIS A 135 -9.32 -7.44 -9.99
CA HIS A 135 -8.05 -7.29 -9.27
C HIS A 135 -7.29 -6.02 -9.66
N GLU A 136 -7.22 -5.69 -10.94
CA GLU A 136 -6.56 -4.46 -11.41
C GLU A 136 -7.28 -3.22 -10.87
N LYS A 137 -8.61 -3.17 -10.94
CA LYS A 137 -9.41 -2.06 -10.41
C LYS A 137 -9.32 -1.98 -8.89
N ALA A 138 -9.36 -3.09 -8.16
CA ALA A 138 -9.16 -3.10 -6.71
C ALA A 138 -7.81 -2.49 -6.33
N SER A 139 -6.75 -2.87 -7.03
CA SER A 139 -5.40 -2.37 -6.82
C SER A 139 -5.28 -0.88 -7.17
N PHE A 140 -5.87 -0.46 -8.27
CA PHE A 140 -5.96 0.95 -8.66
C PHE A 140 -6.66 1.81 -7.60
N LEU A 141 -7.83 1.38 -7.12
CA LEU A 141 -8.58 2.08 -6.08
C LEU A 141 -7.78 2.15 -4.77
N ALA A 142 -7.19 1.02 -4.34
CA ALA A 142 -6.38 0.96 -3.13
C ALA A 142 -5.24 1.98 -3.16
N ARG A 143 -4.55 2.14 -4.32
CA ARG A 143 -3.51 3.14 -4.54
C ARG A 143 -4.00 4.55 -4.27
N LEU A 144 -5.21 4.90 -4.71
CA LEU A 144 -5.79 6.24 -4.48
C LEU A 144 -6.01 6.54 -2.99
N GLY A 145 -6.20 5.52 -2.16
CA GLY A 145 -6.28 5.66 -0.71
C GLY A 145 -4.90 5.77 -0.04
N SER A 146 -3.97 4.92 -0.44
CA SER A 146 -2.58 4.91 0.02
C SER A 146 -1.72 4.27 -1.07
N GLY A 147 -0.69 4.95 -1.56
CA GLY A 147 0.09 4.48 -2.72
C GLY A 147 0.49 3.01 -2.63
N SER A 148 1.16 2.61 -1.55
CA SER A 148 1.61 1.22 -1.33
C SER A 148 0.47 0.21 -1.16
N ALA A 149 -0.79 0.64 -0.97
CA ALA A 149 -1.92 -0.25 -0.80
C ALA A 149 -2.23 -1.08 -2.06
N CYS A 150 -1.86 -0.58 -3.25
CA CYS A 150 -2.02 -1.34 -4.49
C CYS A 150 -1.28 -2.69 -4.45
N ARG A 151 -0.20 -2.82 -3.66
CA ARG A 151 0.55 -4.06 -3.50
C ARG A 151 -0.06 -4.99 -2.45
N SER A 152 -0.93 -4.49 -1.58
CA SER A 152 -1.63 -5.27 -0.54
C SER A 152 -2.94 -5.90 -1.02
N THR A 153 -3.34 -5.70 -2.27
CA THR A 153 -4.52 -6.35 -2.87
C THR A 153 -4.22 -7.74 -3.42
N TYR A 154 -2.94 -8.10 -3.46
CA TYR A 154 -2.43 -9.40 -3.90
C TYR A 154 -1.66 -10.09 -2.78
N GLY A 155 -1.40 -11.38 -2.95
CA GLY A 155 -0.44 -12.15 -2.13
C GLY A 155 0.94 -12.22 -2.80
N GLY A 156 1.96 -12.57 -2.02
CA GLY A 156 3.31 -12.79 -2.52
C GLY A 156 4.07 -11.51 -2.87
N LEU A 157 4.90 -11.60 -3.91
CA LEU A 157 5.72 -10.50 -4.40
C LEU A 157 4.96 -9.66 -5.41
N VAL A 158 4.96 -8.34 -5.23
CA VAL A 158 4.21 -7.40 -6.08
C VAL A 158 5.09 -6.21 -6.43
N ILE A 159 5.16 -5.88 -7.74
CA ILE A 159 5.77 -4.66 -8.26
C ILE A 159 4.71 -3.57 -8.44
N TRP A 160 5.08 -2.34 -8.18
CA TRP A 160 4.31 -1.13 -8.51
C TRP A 160 5.23 -0.02 -8.99
N GLY A 161 4.88 0.60 -10.10
CA GLY A 161 5.67 1.54 -10.86
C GLY A 161 6.15 0.92 -12.17
N ALA A 162 5.94 1.60 -13.30
CA ALA A 162 6.33 1.12 -14.62
C ALA A 162 7.86 0.94 -14.73
N HIS A 163 8.29 -0.23 -15.25
CA HIS A 163 9.70 -0.57 -15.42
C HIS A 163 9.92 -1.53 -16.58
N SER A 164 10.96 -1.30 -17.39
CA SER A 164 11.24 -2.09 -18.60
C SER A 164 11.58 -3.56 -18.32
N ALA A 165 12.19 -3.88 -17.17
CA ALA A 165 12.48 -5.26 -16.77
C ALA A 165 11.22 -6.08 -16.44
N VAL A 166 10.06 -5.42 -16.22
CA VAL A 166 8.75 -6.03 -15.99
C VAL A 166 7.74 -5.29 -16.87
N PRO A 167 7.60 -5.66 -18.16
CA PRO A 167 6.83 -4.88 -19.14
C PRO A 167 5.38 -4.64 -18.78
N GLU A 168 4.74 -5.56 -18.03
CA GLU A 168 3.37 -5.46 -17.54
C GLU A 168 3.22 -4.54 -16.32
N SER A 169 4.33 -4.08 -15.73
CA SER A 169 4.29 -3.20 -14.54
C SER A 169 3.62 -1.85 -14.84
N SER A 170 2.93 -1.31 -13.85
CA SER A 170 2.10 -0.11 -14.00
C SER A 170 2.35 0.91 -12.88
N ASN A 171 2.24 2.20 -13.22
CA ASN A 171 2.18 3.27 -12.22
C ASN A 171 0.82 3.33 -11.52
N PHE A 172 -0.20 2.70 -12.06
CA PHE A 172 -1.58 2.85 -11.62
C PHE A 172 -2.06 1.73 -10.70
N TYR A 173 -1.49 0.53 -10.78
CA TYR A 173 -1.83 -0.63 -9.96
C TYR A 173 -0.61 -1.52 -9.75
N GLY A 174 -0.66 -2.38 -8.75
CA GLY A 174 0.36 -3.39 -8.48
C GLY A 174 0.22 -4.59 -9.41
N VAL A 175 1.34 -5.22 -9.74
CA VAL A 175 1.40 -6.42 -10.59
C VAL A 175 2.15 -7.53 -9.84
N PRO A 176 1.55 -8.72 -9.66
CA PRO A 176 2.23 -9.85 -9.02
C PRO A 176 3.44 -10.33 -9.84
N LEU A 177 4.56 -10.56 -9.18
CA LEU A 177 5.73 -11.22 -9.75
C LEU A 177 5.56 -12.74 -9.58
N ARG A 178 5.49 -13.47 -10.69
CA ARG A 178 5.16 -14.91 -10.69
C ARG A 178 6.38 -15.82 -10.84
N GLU A 179 7.43 -15.33 -11.49
CA GLU A 179 8.64 -16.10 -11.77
C GLU A 179 9.68 -15.86 -10.67
N THR A 180 9.49 -16.52 -9.52
CA THR A 180 10.39 -16.41 -8.38
C THR A 180 10.87 -17.79 -7.94
N HIS A 181 12.12 -17.86 -7.48
CA HIS A 181 12.70 -19.09 -6.96
C HIS A 181 12.02 -19.51 -5.66
N GLU A 182 11.80 -20.81 -5.47
CA GLU A 182 11.07 -21.40 -4.33
C GLU A 182 11.67 -21.04 -2.96
N ILE A 183 12.95 -20.68 -2.89
CA ILE A 183 13.60 -20.25 -1.64
C ILE A 183 12.92 -19.05 -1.00
N PHE A 184 12.22 -18.22 -1.79
CA PHE A 184 11.49 -17.04 -1.30
C PHE A 184 10.05 -17.37 -0.84
N ASP A 185 9.53 -18.56 -1.07
CA ASP A 185 8.18 -18.96 -0.64
C ASP A 185 8.08 -19.10 0.89
N THR A 186 9.19 -19.42 1.54
CA THR A 186 9.29 -19.57 3.00
C THR A 186 9.99 -18.40 3.68
N TYR A 187 10.22 -17.30 2.96
CA TYR A 187 10.89 -16.12 3.50
C TYR A 187 10.06 -15.50 4.63
N GLN A 188 10.74 -15.16 5.73
CA GLN A 188 10.08 -14.62 6.92
C GLN A 188 10.62 -13.24 7.25
N ASP A 189 9.73 -12.37 7.71
CA ASP A 189 10.05 -11.05 8.24
C ASP A 189 9.74 -11.01 9.73
N SER A 190 10.74 -10.71 10.53
CA SER A 190 10.61 -10.59 11.99
C SER A 190 10.63 -9.11 12.38
N ILE A 191 9.50 -8.62 12.89
CA ILE A 191 9.34 -7.22 13.26
C ILE A 191 9.62 -7.03 14.74
N LEU A 192 10.70 -6.29 15.07
CA LEU A 192 11.04 -5.92 16.42
C LEU A 192 10.32 -4.65 16.85
N LEU A 193 9.39 -4.76 17.78
CA LEU A 193 8.64 -3.62 18.32
C LEU A 193 9.44 -2.99 19.49
N ILE A 194 10.28 -2.01 19.19
CA ILE A 194 11.10 -1.29 20.19
C ILE A 194 10.23 -0.27 20.92
N ASP A 195 9.37 0.45 20.19
CA ASP A 195 8.43 1.42 20.74
C ASP A 195 7.02 1.18 20.13
N LYS A 196 6.01 1.13 21.02
CA LYS A 196 4.60 1.01 20.62
C LYS A 196 3.91 2.36 20.45
N GLY A 197 4.64 3.46 20.59
CA GLY A 197 4.14 4.83 20.46
C GLY A 197 3.74 5.21 19.04
N GLN A 198 3.15 6.39 18.91
CA GLN A 198 2.79 6.93 17.58
C GLN A 198 4.03 7.51 16.89
N LYS A 199 4.12 7.31 15.58
CA LYS A 199 5.16 7.92 14.74
C LYS A 199 5.13 9.45 14.82
N PRO A 200 6.26 10.11 15.11
CA PRO A 200 6.33 11.57 15.11
C PRO A 200 6.15 12.18 13.71
N VAL A 201 6.55 11.47 12.65
CA VAL A 201 6.46 11.92 11.26
C VAL A 201 5.63 10.94 10.44
N SER A 202 4.60 11.45 9.75
CA SER A 202 3.79 10.63 8.86
C SER A 202 4.55 10.27 7.57
N SER A 203 4.25 9.09 6.99
CA SER A 203 4.83 8.70 5.68
C SER A 203 4.51 9.71 4.57
N SER A 204 3.35 10.38 4.64
CA SER A 204 2.98 11.41 3.67
C SER A 204 3.90 12.63 3.75
N MET A 205 4.36 13.01 4.93
CA MET A 205 5.36 14.07 5.10
C MET A 205 6.70 13.63 4.51
N GLY A 206 7.15 12.42 4.81
CA GLY A 206 8.40 11.89 4.27
C GLY A 206 8.44 11.89 2.73
N HIS A 207 7.34 11.48 2.07
CA HIS A 207 7.26 11.57 0.61
C HIS A 207 7.38 13.00 0.06
N LYS A 208 6.84 13.99 0.77
CA LYS A 208 6.94 15.40 0.37
C LYS A 208 8.37 15.92 0.45
N LEU A 209 9.18 15.41 1.37
CA LEU A 209 10.59 15.81 1.53
C LEU A 209 11.48 15.38 0.34
N MET A 210 10.97 14.57 -0.58
CA MET A 210 11.65 14.24 -1.84
C MET A 210 11.45 15.32 -2.94
N ILE A 211 10.53 16.25 -2.75
CA ILE A 211 10.38 17.40 -3.65
C ILE A 211 11.60 18.30 -3.43
N ASP A 212 12.31 18.61 -4.52
CA ASP A 212 13.54 19.43 -4.51
C ASP A 212 14.69 18.87 -3.62
N HIS A 213 14.62 17.59 -3.26
CA HIS A 213 15.69 16.95 -2.51
C HIS A 213 16.95 16.81 -3.38
N PRO A 214 18.15 17.24 -2.90
CA PRO A 214 19.37 17.31 -3.73
C PRO A 214 19.81 15.97 -4.30
N TYR A 215 19.45 14.86 -3.67
CA TYR A 215 19.81 13.50 -4.11
C TYR A 215 18.64 12.70 -4.68
N ALA A 216 17.47 13.33 -4.93
CA ALA A 216 16.26 12.63 -5.38
C ALA A 216 16.49 11.85 -6.67
N GLU A 217 17.06 12.46 -7.69
CA GLU A 217 17.27 11.83 -9.01
C GLU A 217 18.21 10.63 -8.92
N ALA A 218 19.32 10.76 -8.17
CA ALA A 218 20.26 9.66 -7.95
C ALA A 218 19.57 8.49 -7.23
N ARG A 219 18.72 8.79 -6.23
CA ARG A 219 17.94 7.79 -5.49
C ARG A 219 16.94 7.07 -6.41
N PHE A 220 16.23 7.79 -7.24
CA PHE A 220 15.28 7.20 -8.19
C PHE A 220 15.97 6.35 -9.25
N ALA A 221 17.13 6.77 -9.74
CA ALA A 221 17.96 5.97 -10.65
C ALA A 221 18.45 4.67 -9.99
N GLN A 222 18.93 4.73 -8.75
CA GLN A 222 19.32 3.56 -7.96
C GLN A 222 18.15 2.58 -7.78
N ALA A 223 16.96 3.08 -7.44
CA ALA A 223 15.78 2.22 -7.28
C ALA A 223 15.44 1.49 -8.58
N ARG A 224 15.50 2.17 -9.72
CA ARG A 224 15.25 1.54 -11.03
C ARG A 224 16.28 0.45 -11.32
N GLN A 225 17.56 0.71 -11.09
CA GLN A 225 18.60 -0.30 -11.24
C GLN A 225 18.36 -1.51 -10.33
N ASN A 226 18.01 -1.25 -9.07
CA ASN A 226 17.73 -2.31 -8.09
C ASN A 226 16.50 -3.16 -8.47
N ILE A 227 15.50 -2.61 -9.16
CA ILE A 227 14.40 -3.41 -9.73
C ILE A 227 14.92 -4.43 -10.75
N THR A 228 15.81 -4.03 -11.66
CA THR A 228 16.40 -4.94 -12.65
C THR A 228 17.16 -6.07 -11.95
N LEU A 229 18.08 -5.70 -11.04
CA LEU A 229 18.90 -6.67 -10.33
C LEU A 229 18.05 -7.59 -9.45
N LEU A 230 17.10 -7.03 -8.69
CA LEU A 230 16.27 -7.81 -7.78
C LEU A 230 15.37 -8.80 -8.53
N LYS A 231 14.88 -8.45 -9.73
CA LYS A 231 14.12 -9.40 -10.56
C LYS A 231 14.97 -10.64 -10.90
N GLU A 232 16.19 -10.45 -11.32
CA GLU A 232 17.13 -11.54 -11.62
C GLU A 232 17.42 -12.39 -10.39
N VAL A 233 17.74 -11.74 -9.30
CA VAL A 233 18.02 -12.37 -7.98
C VAL A 233 16.83 -13.21 -7.50
N LEU A 234 15.61 -12.67 -7.59
CA LEU A 234 14.39 -13.38 -7.21
C LEU A 234 14.14 -14.62 -8.09
N THR A 235 14.51 -14.58 -9.36
CA THR A 235 14.37 -15.72 -10.27
C THR A 235 15.46 -16.78 -10.02
N GLN A 236 16.68 -16.36 -9.69
CA GLN A 236 17.83 -17.25 -9.50
C GLN A 236 17.94 -17.84 -8.08
N GLY A 237 17.34 -17.20 -7.09
CA GLY A 237 17.43 -17.61 -5.68
C GLY A 237 18.74 -17.19 -4.98
N ASP A 238 19.45 -16.15 -5.49
CA ASP A 238 20.68 -15.66 -4.90
C ASP A 238 20.41 -14.85 -3.62
N LEU A 239 20.47 -15.49 -2.47
CA LEU A 239 20.26 -14.86 -1.16
C LEU A 239 21.33 -13.84 -0.79
N ASN A 240 22.57 -14.01 -1.25
CA ASN A 240 23.63 -13.07 -0.90
C ASN A 240 23.41 -11.72 -1.57
N GLU A 241 23.11 -11.76 -2.86
CA GLU A 241 22.82 -10.55 -3.63
C GLU A 241 21.46 -9.94 -3.21
N PHE A 242 20.48 -10.78 -2.88
CA PHE A 242 19.21 -10.34 -2.29
C PHE A 242 19.43 -9.50 -1.03
N ASN A 243 20.18 -10.02 -0.07
CA ASN A 243 20.47 -9.33 1.19
C ASN A 243 21.20 -8.00 0.93
N ARG A 244 22.21 -8.01 0.05
CA ARG A 244 22.96 -6.80 -0.32
C ARG A 244 22.07 -5.70 -0.88
N ILE A 245 21.16 -6.05 -1.78
CA ILE A 245 20.23 -5.07 -2.39
C ILE A 245 19.25 -4.54 -1.36
N VAL A 246 18.61 -5.41 -0.59
CA VAL A 246 17.58 -5.02 0.37
C VAL A 246 18.15 -4.17 1.52
N GLU A 247 19.32 -4.50 2.02
CA GLU A 247 20.04 -3.69 3.02
C GLU A 247 20.41 -2.31 2.46
N SER A 248 21.00 -2.26 1.25
CA SER A 248 21.32 -1.00 0.57
C SER A 248 20.09 -0.13 0.37
N GLU A 249 18.95 -0.71 0.02
CA GLU A 249 17.68 0.01 -0.14
C GLU A 249 17.18 0.60 1.18
N ALA A 250 17.30 -0.13 2.29
CA ALA A 250 16.94 0.37 3.61
C ALA A 250 17.84 1.53 4.02
N LEU A 251 19.16 1.40 3.86
CA LEU A 251 20.14 2.44 4.18
C LEU A 251 19.98 3.68 3.30
N ALA A 252 19.72 3.51 2.00
CA ALA A 252 19.47 4.62 1.09
C ALA A 252 18.22 5.43 1.50
N LEU A 253 17.15 4.77 1.98
CA LEU A 253 15.99 5.47 2.50
C LEU A 253 16.35 6.34 3.73
N HIS A 254 17.13 5.81 4.67
CA HIS A 254 17.60 6.56 5.84
C HIS A 254 18.50 7.74 5.43
N ALA A 255 19.38 7.55 4.44
CA ALA A 255 20.20 8.64 3.90
C ALA A 255 19.32 9.78 3.34
N MET A 256 18.22 9.48 2.64
CA MET A 256 17.28 10.50 2.17
C MET A 256 16.61 11.22 3.33
N MET A 257 16.23 10.52 4.39
CA MET A 257 15.64 11.15 5.59
C MET A 257 16.63 12.08 6.30
N LEU A 258 17.88 11.65 6.44
CA LEU A 258 18.95 12.42 7.11
C LEU A 258 19.40 13.65 6.31
N THR A 259 19.26 13.63 4.99
CA THR A 259 19.66 14.72 4.10
C THR A 259 18.49 15.59 3.64
N SER A 260 17.28 15.34 4.12
CA SER A 260 16.10 16.16 3.85
C SER A 260 16.09 17.44 4.68
N ASN A 261 15.24 18.40 4.31
CA ASN A 261 15.04 19.64 5.07
C ASN A 261 13.54 19.83 5.40
N PRO A 262 13.11 19.72 6.68
CA PRO A 262 13.91 19.31 7.83
C PRO A 262 14.40 17.85 7.75
N TYR A 263 15.55 17.57 8.33
CA TYR A 263 16.04 16.20 8.46
C TYR A 263 15.30 15.45 9.58
N TYR A 264 15.24 14.13 9.46
CA TYR A 264 14.73 13.26 10.52
C TYR A 264 15.28 11.85 10.37
N LEU A 265 15.20 11.06 11.43
CA LEU A 265 15.54 9.64 11.42
C LEU A 265 14.36 8.85 11.96
N SER A 266 13.95 7.84 11.23
CA SER A 266 12.93 6.89 11.68
C SER A 266 13.55 5.53 11.90
N LEU A 267 13.58 5.08 13.16
CA LEU A 267 14.10 3.75 13.53
C LEU A 267 13.16 2.60 13.15
N ILE A 268 11.99 2.91 12.59
CA ILE A 268 10.98 1.92 12.21
C ILE A 268 11.42 1.07 11.00
N HIS A 269 12.47 1.49 10.30
CA HIS A 269 12.92 0.87 9.04
C HIS A 269 14.34 0.25 9.15
N ILE A 270 14.84 0.05 10.36
CA ILE A 270 16.11 -0.63 10.61
C ILE A 270 15.83 -2.13 10.76
#